data_da36dc23068fbf18f40940f3a5be5adc
#
_entry.id   da36dc23068fbf18f40940f3a5be5adc
#
_cell.length_a   1.000
_cell.length_b   1.000
_cell.length_c   1.000
_cell.angle_alpha   90.00
_cell.angle_beta   90.00
_cell.angle_gamma   90.00
#
_symmetry.space_group_name_H-M   'P 1'
#
loop_
_entity.id
_entity.type
_entity.pdbx_description
1 polymer ?
#
loop_
_entity_poly.entity_id
_entity_poly.type
_entity_poly.pdbx_seq_one_letter_code
_entity_poly.pdbx_strand_id
1 'polypeptide(L)'
;MLAVHDGLVAVGHYGFACQTHVWLSGRVDMQTLQRALVNLNQRYPVITARLRSPVFGKPCWHFRPDTAPSITETDLPASDPTTVWQFAEALCHQALQVREVDPLQFHLLHLPDGRDVLVMLFSHALMDGKAPEHVLKQLNQCGNDETSIPVSIPGSQNDELTAHLRKAPKLKRVRLAFRRLFHEIRFSRRAATLTTCPRKWTGERFRIYVHQLDESQTAAAVQRVRRLCGFPNLSPAVLAAVFRSLDALGPGVRDNKLRFRTDIPLNLRPPGSSEPLFRNFMSFIKMGCTRADLNDADELVRKLNANMRDEIRRGIDLGGLEMIDAVAPFSWLVKPTLRRSAGKVPSLGFGFLGPVLPELRTLLDVEIDWLYTMNMAVSPPGITLQAHQFGPRLNLVLTYIDAAVNEAEARQFCQHVADELVGHDDPDQT
;
A
#
# COMPACT_ATOMS: atom_id res chain seq x y z
N MET A 1 3.56 -5.25 -11.27
CA MET A 1 4.42 -5.03 -10.08
C MET A 1 5.84 -5.54 -10.31
N LEU A 2 6.06 -6.76 -10.85
CA LEU A 2 7.42 -7.27 -11.08
C LEU A 2 8.29 -6.33 -11.95
N ALA A 3 7.74 -5.80 -13.06
CA ALA A 3 8.48 -4.86 -13.91
C ALA A 3 8.84 -3.54 -13.18
N VAL A 4 8.03 -3.13 -12.21
CA VAL A 4 8.31 -1.99 -11.33
C VAL A 4 9.44 -2.35 -10.37
N HIS A 5 9.36 -3.51 -9.71
CA HIS A 5 10.41 -4.02 -8.83
C HIS A 5 11.77 -4.10 -9.56
N ASP A 6 11.82 -4.78 -10.71
CA ASP A 6 13.04 -4.91 -11.51
C ASP A 6 13.56 -3.55 -11.98
N GLY A 7 12.67 -2.62 -12.31
CA GLY A 7 13.03 -1.26 -12.69
C GLY A 7 13.67 -0.47 -11.55
N LEU A 8 13.15 -0.62 -10.33
CA LEU A 8 13.69 0.03 -9.12
C LEU A 8 15.07 -0.56 -8.77
N VAL A 9 15.20 -1.88 -8.75
CA VAL A 9 16.50 -2.55 -8.48
C VAL A 9 17.55 -2.16 -9.54
N ALA A 10 17.16 -2.05 -10.80
CA ALA A 10 18.07 -1.65 -11.89
C ALA A 10 18.60 -0.23 -11.78
N VAL A 11 17.96 0.64 -11.00
CA VAL A 11 18.46 2.00 -10.69
C VAL A 11 19.09 2.10 -9.30
N GLY A 12 19.35 0.95 -8.64
CA GLY A 12 19.99 0.89 -7.33
C GLY A 12 19.04 1.02 -6.14
N HIS A 13 17.73 1.12 -6.38
CA HIS A 13 16.72 1.14 -5.32
C HIS A 13 16.58 -0.27 -4.69
N TYR A 14 16.20 -0.32 -3.40
CA TYR A 14 16.05 -1.58 -2.64
C TYR A 14 14.88 -2.49 -3.10
N GLY A 15 14.22 -2.16 -4.20
CA GLY A 15 13.06 -2.88 -4.69
C GLY A 15 11.74 -2.28 -4.19
N PHE A 16 10.67 -3.08 -4.21
CA PHE A 16 9.34 -2.65 -3.74
C PHE A 16 8.87 -3.59 -2.63
N ALA A 17 9.43 -3.39 -1.44
CA ALA A 17 9.05 -4.07 -0.22
C ALA A 17 7.91 -3.35 0.49
N CYS A 18 7.06 -4.12 1.15
CA CYS A 18 5.99 -3.64 2.00
C CYS A 18 6.09 -4.33 3.35
N GLN A 19 5.56 -3.73 4.39
CA GLN A 19 5.53 -4.34 5.70
C GLN A 19 4.14 -4.19 6.33
N THR A 20 3.77 -5.18 7.15
CA THR A 20 2.65 -5.08 8.09
C THR A 20 3.19 -5.33 9.48
N HIS A 21 2.91 -4.43 10.39
CA HIS A 21 3.32 -4.50 11.79
C HIS A 21 2.11 -4.82 12.64
N VAL A 22 2.22 -5.86 13.44
CA VAL A 22 1.18 -6.30 14.39
C VAL A 22 1.77 -6.20 15.79
N TRP A 23 1.33 -5.20 16.54
CA TRP A 23 1.70 -5.00 17.93
C TRP A 23 0.77 -5.83 18.82
N LEU A 24 1.36 -6.63 19.67
CA LEU A 24 0.67 -7.60 20.52
C LEU A 24 0.81 -7.20 21.98
N SER A 25 -0.26 -7.39 22.76
CA SER A 25 -0.30 -7.04 24.19
C SER A 25 0.59 -7.94 25.07
N GLY A 26 1.14 -9.01 24.53
CA GLY A 26 1.97 -10.00 25.23
C GLY A 26 2.93 -10.72 24.31
N ARG A 27 3.53 -11.80 24.85
CA ARG A 27 4.46 -12.67 24.13
C ARG A 27 3.72 -13.72 23.32
N VAL A 28 4.18 -13.93 22.09
CA VAL A 28 3.73 -15.04 21.25
C VAL A 28 4.51 -16.29 21.59
N ASP A 29 3.82 -17.42 21.74
CA ASP A 29 4.49 -18.72 21.82
C ASP A 29 5.17 -19.06 20.50
N MET A 30 6.50 -19.12 20.52
CA MET A 30 7.31 -19.33 19.32
C MET A 30 7.04 -20.69 18.66
N GLN A 31 6.73 -21.73 19.44
CA GLN A 31 6.42 -23.04 18.90
C GLN A 31 5.11 -23.01 18.11
N THR A 32 4.11 -22.32 18.65
CA THR A 32 2.82 -22.11 17.98
C THR A 32 2.98 -21.30 16.70
N LEU A 33 3.76 -20.23 16.73
CA LEU A 33 4.05 -19.40 15.54
C LEU A 33 4.78 -20.21 14.46
N GLN A 34 5.81 -20.98 14.82
CA GLN A 34 6.54 -21.83 13.87
C GLN A 34 5.64 -22.89 13.25
N ARG A 35 4.81 -23.55 14.06
CA ARG A 35 3.82 -24.53 13.57
C ARG A 35 2.82 -23.86 12.61
N ALA A 36 2.30 -22.69 12.97
CA ALA A 36 1.38 -21.94 12.12
C ALA A 36 2.01 -21.55 10.78
N LEU A 37 3.27 -21.15 10.77
CA LEU A 37 4.02 -20.81 9.55
C LEU A 37 4.26 -22.03 8.66
N VAL A 38 4.60 -23.18 9.25
CA VAL A 38 4.76 -24.45 8.51
C VAL A 38 3.42 -24.83 7.84
N ASN A 39 2.31 -24.79 8.59
CA ASN A 39 0.97 -25.08 8.06
C ASN A 39 0.57 -24.07 6.97
N LEU A 40 0.88 -22.78 7.16
CA LEU A 40 0.65 -21.74 6.16
C LEU A 40 1.45 -22.01 4.87
N ASN A 41 2.70 -22.45 4.98
CA ASN A 41 3.52 -22.80 3.81
C ASN A 41 2.99 -24.05 3.08
N GLN A 42 2.53 -25.06 3.81
CA GLN A 42 1.89 -26.24 3.20
C GLN A 42 0.67 -25.85 2.41
N ARG A 43 -0.14 -24.93 2.94
CA ARG A 43 -1.34 -24.40 2.27
C ARG A 43 -1.00 -23.48 1.10
N TYR A 44 0.03 -22.66 1.23
CA TYR A 44 0.45 -21.64 0.26
C TYR A 44 1.96 -21.72 -0.03
N PRO A 45 2.45 -22.70 -0.80
CA PRO A 45 3.88 -22.89 -1.05
C PRO A 45 4.58 -21.71 -1.73
N VAL A 46 3.81 -20.72 -2.21
CA VAL A 46 4.34 -19.52 -2.84
C VAL A 46 5.09 -18.62 -1.86
N ILE A 47 4.85 -18.72 -0.56
CA ILE A 47 5.51 -17.87 0.46
C ILE A 47 7.00 -18.15 0.60
N THR A 48 7.46 -19.36 0.26
CA THR A 48 8.89 -19.74 0.20
C THR A 48 9.41 -19.89 -1.23
N ALA A 49 8.60 -19.57 -2.24
CA ALA A 49 8.97 -19.72 -3.65
C ALA A 49 10.03 -18.69 -4.06
N ARG A 50 10.75 -19.01 -5.13
CA ARG A 50 11.70 -18.10 -5.79
C ARG A 50 11.16 -17.69 -7.15
N LEU A 51 11.31 -16.43 -7.48
CA LEU A 51 10.94 -15.96 -8.81
C LEU A 51 11.98 -16.40 -9.83
N ARG A 52 11.54 -17.12 -10.86
CA ARG A 52 12.36 -17.49 -12.01
C ARG A 52 11.89 -16.72 -13.22
N SER A 53 12.86 -16.12 -13.93
CA SER A 53 12.60 -15.45 -15.20
C SER A 53 13.36 -16.20 -16.28
N PRO A 54 12.72 -17.11 -17.03
CA PRO A 54 13.37 -17.81 -18.13
C PRO A 54 13.76 -16.82 -19.23
N VAL A 55 14.77 -17.17 -20.03
CA VAL A 55 15.22 -16.33 -21.16
C VAL A 55 14.07 -16.12 -22.15
N PHE A 56 13.29 -17.17 -22.38
CA PHE A 56 12.07 -17.14 -23.17
C PHE A 56 10.89 -17.59 -22.28
N GLY A 57 9.88 -16.74 -22.14
CA GLY A 57 8.68 -17.05 -21.37
C GLY A 57 8.32 -15.99 -20.34
N LYS A 58 7.29 -16.30 -19.56
CA LYS A 58 6.83 -15.41 -18.49
C LYS A 58 7.54 -15.73 -17.19
N PRO A 59 7.83 -14.76 -16.33
CA PRO A 59 8.28 -15.01 -14.98
C PRO A 59 7.29 -15.89 -14.22
N CYS A 60 7.79 -16.86 -13.47
CA CYS A 60 6.99 -17.78 -12.67
C CYS A 60 7.59 -18.01 -11.29
N TRP A 61 6.75 -18.36 -10.32
CA TRP A 61 7.17 -18.76 -9.01
C TRP A 61 7.60 -20.24 -9.02
N HIS A 62 8.81 -20.50 -8.57
CA HIS A 62 9.35 -21.84 -8.40
C HIS A 62 9.19 -22.24 -6.94
N PHE A 63 8.31 -23.19 -6.67
CA PHE A 63 7.99 -23.64 -5.34
C PHE A 63 9.13 -24.47 -4.73
N ARG A 64 9.26 -24.39 -3.40
CA ARG A 64 10.26 -25.08 -2.60
C ARG A 64 9.54 -25.78 -1.43
N PRO A 65 8.89 -26.92 -1.67
CA PRO A 65 7.95 -27.54 -0.72
C PRO A 65 8.61 -27.92 0.62
N ASP A 66 9.90 -28.27 0.60
CA ASP A 66 10.65 -28.72 1.78
C ASP A 66 11.32 -27.58 2.56
N THR A 67 11.00 -26.33 2.22
CA THR A 67 11.58 -25.16 2.88
C THR A 67 10.62 -24.62 3.92
N ALA A 68 11.05 -24.50 5.18
CA ALA A 68 10.29 -23.77 6.19
C ALA A 68 10.30 -22.25 5.91
N PRO A 69 9.20 -21.52 6.17
CA PRO A 69 9.18 -20.07 6.09
C PRO A 69 10.23 -19.44 7.01
N SER A 70 10.86 -18.38 6.52
CA SER A 70 11.83 -17.63 7.29
C SER A 70 11.17 -16.85 8.43
N ILE A 71 11.62 -17.06 9.65
CA ILE A 71 11.28 -16.25 10.82
C ILE A 71 12.57 -15.90 11.56
N THR A 72 12.65 -14.66 12.01
CA THR A 72 13.79 -14.15 12.78
C THR A 72 13.28 -13.53 14.08
N GLU A 73 13.88 -13.88 15.20
CA GLU A 73 13.60 -13.27 16.51
C GLU A 73 14.66 -12.20 16.79
N THR A 74 14.24 -11.10 17.41
CA THR A 74 15.14 -10.01 17.78
C THR A 74 14.65 -9.33 19.06
N ASP A 75 15.51 -9.23 20.07
CA ASP A 75 15.27 -8.40 21.23
C ASP A 75 15.58 -6.94 20.92
N LEU A 76 14.60 -6.06 21.14
CA LEU A 76 14.78 -4.62 20.96
C LEU A 76 15.19 -3.96 22.28
N PRO A 77 16.00 -2.88 22.21
CA PRO A 77 16.50 -2.18 23.40
C PRO A 77 15.45 -1.31 24.11
N ALA A 78 14.34 -0.96 23.42
CA ALA A 78 13.29 -0.11 23.96
C ALA A 78 11.92 -0.49 23.40
N SER A 79 10.85 -0.15 24.13
CA SER A 79 9.46 -0.48 23.77
C SER A 79 8.73 0.64 23.00
N ASP A 80 9.43 1.72 22.66
CA ASP A 80 8.85 2.83 21.93
C ASP A 80 8.71 2.53 20.43
N PRO A 81 7.70 3.11 19.76
CA PRO A 81 7.47 2.88 18.32
C PRO A 81 8.66 3.27 17.44
N THR A 82 9.45 4.28 17.82
CA THR A 82 10.58 4.76 17.03
C THR A 82 11.65 3.67 16.89
N THR A 83 11.91 2.93 17.95
CA THR A 83 12.84 1.79 17.95
C THR A 83 12.39 0.70 16.97
N VAL A 84 11.08 0.38 16.96
CA VAL A 84 10.50 -0.59 16.00
C VAL A 84 10.60 -0.06 14.57
N TRP A 85 10.34 1.24 14.35
CA TRP A 85 10.47 1.84 13.02
C TRP A 85 11.90 1.82 12.50
N GLN A 86 12.89 2.11 13.34
CA GLN A 86 14.31 2.03 12.96
C GLN A 86 14.69 0.61 12.51
N PHE A 87 14.21 -0.41 13.21
CA PHE A 87 14.40 -1.80 12.78
C PHE A 87 13.72 -2.07 11.42
N ALA A 88 12.49 -1.64 11.27
CA ALA A 88 11.71 -1.78 10.04
C ALA A 88 12.34 -1.05 8.84
N GLU A 89 12.89 0.14 9.07
CA GLU A 89 13.67 0.90 8.09
C GLU A 89 14.91 0.11 7.65
N ALA A 90 15.64 -0.48 8.60
CA ALA A 90 16.81 -1.29 8.30
C ALA A 90 16.45 -2.51 7.42
N LEU A 91 15.31 -3.16 7.65
CA LEU A 91 14.79 -4.22 6.78
C LEU A 91 14.51 -3.73 5.35
N CYS A 92 13.95 -2.52 5.20
CA CYS A 92 13.69 -1.94 3.88
C CYS A 92 14.96 -1.58 3.11
N HIS A 93 16.07 -1.31 3.80
CA HIS A 93 17.38 -1.06 3.18
C HIS A 93 18.07 -2.36 2.72
N GLN A 94 17.57 -3.52 3.11
CA GLN A 94 18.00 -4.80 2.56
C GLN A 94 17.16 -5.11 1.32
N ALA A 95 17.82 -5.28 0.18
CA ALA A 95 17.10 -5.56 -1.05
C ALA A 95 16.35 -6.90 -0.94
N LEU A 96 15.01 -6.85 -0.95
CA LEU A 96 14.16 -8.03 -0.97
C LEU A 96 14.20 -8.66 -2.39
N GLN A 97 15.32 -9.31 -2.70
CA GLN A 97 15.53 -9.94 -4.01
C GLN A 97 14.78 -11.27 -4.08
N VAL A 98 13.53 -11.23 -4.53
CA VAL A 98 12.62 -12.40 -4.62
C VAL A 98 13.14 -13.57 -5.49
N ARG A 99 14.27 -13.39 -6.15
CA ARG A 99 14.99 -14.46 -6.85
C ARG A 99 15.92 -15.25 -5.92
N GLU A 100 16.32 -14.66 -4.81
CA GLU A 100 17.33 -15.17 -3.88
C GLU A 100 16.77 -15.44 -2.49
N VAL A 101 15.85 -14.59 -2.02
CA VAL A 101 15.24 -14.67 -0.67
C VAL A 101 13.74 -14.95 -0.76
N ASP A 102 13.15 -15.36 0.35
CA ASP A 102 11.72 -15.61 0.44
C ASP A 102 10.94 -14.31 0.19
N PRO A 103 9.88 -14.34 -0.63
CA PRO A 103 9.11 -13.15 -0.97
C PRO A 103 8.22 -12.68 0.18
N LEU A 104 8.05 -13.51 1.21
CA LEU A 104 7.39 -13.22 2.47
C LEU A 104 8.30 -13.69 3.62
N GLN A 105 8.59 -12.79 4.56
CA GLN A 105 9.44 -13.03 5.72
C GLN A 105 8.74 -12.53 6.98
N PHE A 106 9.02 -13.18 8.11
CA PHE A 106 8.46 -12.82 9.39
C PHE A 106 9.59 -12.47 10.37
N HIS A 107 9.42 -11.39 11.11
CA HIS A 107 10.34 -10.98 12.16
C HIS A 107 9.54 -10.77 13.45
N LEU A 108 9.85 -11.50 14.49
CA LEU A 108 9.26 -11.36 15.81
C LEU A 108 10.19 -10.50 16.67
N LEU A 109 9.72 -9.32 17.05
CA LEU A 109 10.47 -8.36 17.83
C LEU A 109 10.00 -8.43 19.28
N HIS A 110 10.91 -8.71 20.19
CA HIS A 110 10.65 -8.76 21.62
C HIS A 110 10.92 -7.40 22.25
N LEU A 111 9.90 -6.79 22.86
CA LEU A 111 10.03 -5.52 23.56
C LEU A 111 10.35 -5.75 25.05
N PRO A 112 11.13 -4.83 25.69
CA PRO A 112 11.49 -4.95 27.10
C PRO A 112 10.30 -4.97 28.08
N ASP A 113 9.16 -4.39 27.69
CA ASP A 113 7.94 -4.35 28.49
C ASP A 113 7.09 -5.64 28.42
N GLY A 114 7.59 -6.69 27.79
CA GLY A 114 6.90 -7.97 27.69
C GLY A 114 5.94 -8.12 26.52
N ARG A 115 5.81 -7.11 25.66
CA ARG A 115 5.05 -7.17 24.41
C ARG A 115 5.89 -7.69 23.25
N ASP A 116 5.23 -8.15 22.20
CA ASP A 116 5.85 -8.50 20.94
C ASP A 116 5.31 -7.64 19.78
N VAL A 117 6.14 -7.51 18.74
CA VAL A 117 5.71 -6.97 17.44
C VAL A 117 6.06 -7.97 16.35
N LEU A 118 5.03 -8.48 15.66
CA LEU A 118 5.24 -9.30 14.47
C LEU A 118 5.31 -8.39 13.24
N VAL A 119 6.48 -8.35 12.61
CA VAL A 119 6.69 -7.65 11.33
C VAL A 119 6.66 -8.65 10.21
N MET A 120 5.69 -8.49 9.31
CA MET A 120 5.57 -9.25 8.09
C MET A 120 6.12 -8.42 6.93
N LEU A 121 7.31 -8.77 6.44
CA LEU A 121 7.98 -8.15 5.30
C LEU A 121 7.66 -8.92 4.03
N PHE A 122 7.14 -8.26 3.01
CA PHE A 122 6.77 -8.92 1.76
C PHE A 122 7.08 -8.09 0.52
N SER A 123 7.36 -8.79 -0.57
CA SER A 123 7.48 -8.16 -1.88
C SER A 123 6.11 -7.82 -2.46
N HIS A 124 5.94 -6.60 -2.92
CA HIS A 124 4.72 -6.22 -3.64
C HIS A 124 4.54 -6.97 -4.97
N ALA A 125 5.57 -7.70 -5.45
CA ALA A 125 5.42 -8.63 -6.57
C ALA A 125 4.61 -9.88 -6.20
N LEU A 126 4.65 -10.29 -4.91
CA LEU A 126 3.93 -11.44 -4.39
C LEU A 126 2.43 -11.13 -4.21
N MET A 127 2.12 -10.02 -3.55
CA MET A 127 0.75 -9.68 -3.15
C MET A 127 0.52 -8.16 -3.07
N ASP A 128 -0.73 -7.75 -3.05
CA ASP A 128 -1.16 -6.36 -2.88
C ASP A 128 -1.41 -5.99 -1.41
N GLY A 129 -1.72 -4.70 -1.15
CA GLY A 129 -1.89 -4.16 0.21
C GLY A 129 -3.08 -4.70 1.00
N LYS A 130 -4.04 -5.41 0.37
CA LYS A 130 -5.15 -6.07 1.08
C LYS A 130 -4.85 -7.52 1.45
N ALA A 131 -3.90 -8.16 0.79
CA ALA A 131 -3.54 -9.55 1.06
C ALA A 131 -2.96 -9.78 2.47
N PRO A 132 -2.16 -8.88 3.07
CA PRO A 132 -1.65 -9.05 4.43
C PRO A 132 -2.71 -9.38 5.48
N GLU A 133 -3.88 -8.74 5.39
CA GLU A 133 -5.00 -9.00 6.30
C GLU A 133 -5.45 -10.47 6.26
N HIS A 134 -5.50 -11.00 5.05
CA HIS A 134 -5.93 -12.39 4.83
C HIS A 134 -4.83 -13.37 5.22
N VAL A 135 -3.54 -13.01 5.00
CA VAL A 135 -2.40 -13.81 5.48
C VAL A 135 -2.44 -13.94 7.00
N LEU A 136 -2.69 -12.85 7.73
CA LEU A 136 -2.80 -12.88 9.19
C LEU A 136 -3.99 -13.72 9.67
N LYS A 137 -5.16 -13.62 9.01
CA LYS A 137 -6.30 -14.50 9.29
C LYS A 137 -5.96 -15.97 9.07
N GLN A 138 -5.28 -16.30 7.96
CA GLN A 138 -4.85 -17.67 7.67
C GLN A 138 -3.79 -18.16 8.67
N LEU A 139 -2.84 -17.30 9.04
CA LEU A 139 -1.83 -17.63 10.05
C LEU A 139 -2.48 -17.97 11.39
N ASN A 140 -3.46 -17.16 11.83
CA ASN A 140 -4.21 -17.41 13.05
C ASN A 140 -4.98 -18.75 13.00
N GLN A 141 -5.65 -19.05 11.89
CA GLN A 141 -6.30 -20.32 11.68
C GLN A 141 -5.32 -21.49 11.71
N CYS A 142 -4.16 -21.36 11.03
CA CYS A 142 -3.13 -22.40 10.99
C CYS A 142 -2.46 -22.66 12.34
N GLY A 143 -2.52 -21.73 13.29
CA GLY A 143 -2.04 -21.92 14.66
C GLY A 143 -3.01 -22.74 15.51
N ASN A 144 -4.32 -22.62 15.24
CA ASN A 144 -5.39 -23.22 16.03
C ASN A 144 -5.88 -24.57 15.48
N ASP A 145 -5.63 -24.85 14.18
CA ASP A 145 -6.07 -26.09 13.54
C ASP A 145 -4.97 -27.14 13.53
N GLU A 146 -5.25 -28.29 14.15
CA GLU A 146 -4.42 -29.50 14.03
C GLU A 146 -4.76 -30.37 12.79
N THR A 147 -5.77 -30.00 12.03
CA THR A 147 -6.28 -30.78 10.90
C THR A 147 -5.56 -30.45 9.60
N SER A 148 -5.34 -31.48 8.77
CA SER A 148 -4.72 -31.33 7.43
C SER A 148 -5.47 -30.33 6.56
N ILE A 149 -4.84 -29.20 6.29
CA ILE A 149 -5.40 -28.11 5.51
C ILE A 149 -5.28 -28.44 4.01
N PRO A 150 -6.36 -28.34 3.22
CA PRO A 150 -6.26 -28.57 1.78
C PRO A 150 -5.28 -27.63 1.12
N VAL A 151 -4.35 -28.15 0.32
CA VAL A 151 -3.39 -27.35 -0.44
C VAL A 151 -4.13 -26.47 -1.44
N SER A 152 -4.10 -25.17 -1.25
CA SER A 152 -4.57 -24.22 -2.25
C SER A 152 -3.48 -24.02 -3.30
N ILE A 153 -3.60 -24.68 -4.44
CA ILE A 153 -2.67 -24.47 -5.55
C ILE A 153 -3.00 -23.11 -6.19
N PRO A 154 -2.08 -22.11 -6.10
CA PRO A 154 -2.29 -20.83 -6.77
C PRO A 154 -2.39 -21.07 -8.29
N GLY A 155 -3.54 -20.91 -8.87
CA GLY A 155 -3.76 -21.11 -10.30
C GLY A 155 -5.14 -21.60 -10.67
N SER A 156 -5.71 -22.55 -9.91
CA SER A 156 -7.02 -23.14 -10.25
C SER A 156 -8.21 -22.22 -9.94
N GLN A 157 -8.14 -21.41 -8.89
CA GLN A 157 -9.20 -20.44 -8.53
C GLN A 157 -9.10 -19.12 -9.31
N ASN A 158 -7.93 -18.85 -9.92
CA ASN A 158 -7.65 -17.61 -10.65
C ASN A 158 -8.41 -17.47 -11.98
N ASP A 159 -8.88 -18.59 -12.54
CA ASP A 159 -9.51 -18.56 -13.85
C ASP A 159 -10.94 -18.02 -13.81
N GLU A 160 -11.69 -18.23 -12.73
CA GLU A 160 -13.09 -17.76 -12.64
C GLU A 160 -13.17 -16.23 -12.50
N LEU A 161 -12.34 -15.63 -11.62
CA LEU A 161 -12.36 -14.20 -11.40
C LEU A 161 -11.76 -13.43 -12.58
N THR A 162 -10.65 -13.95 -13.15
CA THR A 162 -10.09 -13.44 -14.39
C THR A 162 -11.05 -13.68 -15.57
N ALA A 163 -11.78 -14.79 -15.58
CA ALA A 163 -12.83 -15.09 -16.55
C ALA A 163 -14.01 -14.13 -16.42
N HIS A 164 -14.41 -13.75 -15.20
CA HIS A 164 -15.44 -12.73 -15.01
C HIS A 164 -15.04 -11.37 -15.59
N LEU A 165 -13.82 -10.93 -15.36
CA LEU A 165 -13.26 -9.71 -15.95
C LEU A 165 -13.06 -9.85 -17.47
N ARG A 166 -12.75 -11.06 -17.96
CA ARG A 166 -12.56 -11.38 -19.40
C ARG A 166 -13.88 -11.67 -20.15
N LYS A 167 -15.01 -11.83 -19.47
CA LYS A 167 -16.33 -12.03 -20.10
C LYS A 167 -16.80 -10.83 -20.93
N ALA A 168 -16.17 -9.64 -20.75
CA ALA A 168 -16.49 -8.50 -21.58
C ALA A 168 -16.05 -8.75 -23.04
N PRO A 169 -16.88 -8.38 -24.04
CA PRO A 169 -16.54 -8.51 -25.46
C PRO A 169 -15.19 -7.86 -25.78
N LYS A 170 -14.39 -8.48 -26.66
CA LYS A 170 -13.04 -7.97 -27.03
C LYS A 170 -13.06 -6.49 -27.40
N LEU A 171 -14.08 -6.05 -28.16
CA LEU A 171 -14.24 -4.65 -28.56
C LEU A 171 -14.42 -3.70 -27.37
N LYS A 172 -15.17 -4.13 -26.33
CA LYS A 172 -15.35 -3.36 -25.09
C LYS A 172 -14.02 -3.25 -24.34
N ARG A 173 -13.24 -4.32 -24.26
CA ARG A 173 -11.93 -4.36 -23.62
C ARG A 173 -10.94 -3.41 -24.31
N VAL A 174 -10.84 -3.48 -25.65
CA VAL A 174 -10.01 -2.57 -26.45
C VAL A 174 -10.43 -1.11 -26.23
N ARG A 175 -11.74 -0.80 -26.21
CA ARG A 175 -12.24 0.55 -25.94
C ARG A 175 -11.86 1.03 -24.53
N LEU A 176 -11.89 0.17 -23.52
CA LEU A 176 -11.47 0.50 -22.16
C LEU A 176 -9.96 0.77 -22.09
N ALA A 177 -9.14 -0.05 -22.74
CA ALA A 177 -7.70 0.15 -22.81
C ALA A 177 -7.33 1.49 -23.50
N PHE A 178 -8.02 1.83 -24.62
CA PHE A 178 -7.82 3.13 -25.28
C PHE A 178 -8.28 4.32 -24.42
N ARG A 179 -9.41 4.19 -23.72
CA ARG A 179 -9.86 5.22 -22.76
C ARG A 179 -8.81 5.45 -21.68
N ARG A 180 -8.27 4.37 -21.13
CA ARG A 180 -7.20 4.45 -20.14
C ARG A 180 -5.95 5.12 -20.70
N LEU A 181 -5.50 4.72 -21.89
CA LEU A 181 -4.34 5.33 -22.53
C LEU A 181 -4.55 6.85 -22.76
N PHE A 182 -5.73 7.25 -23.23
CA PHE A 182 -6.05 8.67 -23.42
C PHE A 182 -6.07 9.43 -22.11
N HIS A 183 -6.57 8.79 -21.04
CA HIS A 183 -6.56 9.33 -19.69
C HIS A 183 -5.13 9.50 -19.17
N GLU A 184 -4.24 8.52 -19.41
CA GLU A 184 -2.81 8.62 -19.08
C GLU A 184 -2.15 9.81 -19.77
N ILE A 185 -2.39 10.00 -21.07
CA ILE A 185 -1.84 11.12 -21.85
C ILE A 185 -2.34 12.46 -21.27
N ARG A 186 -3.63 12.57 -20.96
CA ARG A 186 -4.23 13.79 -20.42
C ARG A 186 -3.69 14.13 -19.03
N PHE A 187 -3.49 13.11 -18.17
CA PHE A 187 -2.94 13.27 -16.83
C PHE A 187 -1.41 13.40 -16.80
N SER A 188 -0.72 13.14 -17.91
CA SER A 188 0.74 13.18 -17.98
C SER A 188 1.35 14.60 -17.98
N ARG A 189 0.56 15.65 -17.72
CA ARG A 189 1.02 17.02 -17.58
C ARG A 189 1.73 17.22 -16.25
N ARG A 190 2.57 18.26 -16.12
CA ARG A 190 3.41 18.53 -14.94
C ARG A 190 2.60 18.45 -13.64
N ALA A 191 3.03 17.57 -12.74
CA ALA A 191 2.52 17.48 -11.38
C ALA A 191 3.36 18.36 -10.44
N ALA A 192 2.73 18.87 -9.39
CA ALA A 192 3.43 19.39 -8.23
C ALA A 192 4.22 18.26 -7.58
N THR A 193 5.52 18.43 -7.39
CA THR A 193 6.39 17.50 -6.67
C THR A 193 7.23 18.28 -5.69
N LEU A 194 7.67 17.64 -4.63
CA LEU A 194 8.64 18.24 -3.71
C LEU A 194 9.90 18.59 -4.48
N THR A 195 10.37 19.82 -4.33
CA THR A 195 11.60 20.29 -5.02
C THR A 195 12.85 19.67 -4.46
N THR A 196 12.80 19.28 -3.19
CA THR A 196 13.87 18.59 -2.47
C THR A 196 14.02 17.13 -2.90
N CYS A 197 13.00 16.56 -3.57
CA CYS A 197 13.07 15.16 -3.97
C CYS A 197 14.17 14.92 -5.03
N PRO A 198 15.11 14.01 -4.79
CA PRO A 198 16.15 13.66 -5.75
C PRO A 198 15.54 13.14 -7.07
N ARG A 199 16.05 13.64 -8.20
CA ARG A 199 15.62 13.16 -9.53
C ARG A 199 16.19 11.79 -9.89
N LYS A 200 17.27 11.40 -9.24
CA LYS A 200 17.93 10.11 -9.39
C LYS A 200 18.16 9.54 -8.00
N TRP A 201 17.97 8.25 -7.86
CA TRP A 201 18.31 7.54 -6.63
C TRP A 201 19.85 7.52 -6.45
N THR A 202 20.34 7.96 -5.29
CA THR A 202 21.75 8.00 -4.93
C THR A 202 22.05 7.29 -3.60
N GLY A 203 21.10 6.44 -3.12
CA GLY A 203 21.27 5.68 -1.88
C GLY A 203 20.67 6.38 -0.66
N GLU A 204 19.68 7.24 -0.87
CA GLU A 204 18.97 7.94 0.19
C GLU A 204 18.33 6.96 1.17
N ARG A 205 18.18 7.39 2.44
CA ARG A 205 17.56 6.57 3.47
C ARG A 205 16.06 6.67 3.40
N PHE A 206 15.45 5.53 3.50
CA PHE A 206 14.02 5.37 3.71
C PHE A 206 13.68 5.57 5.19
N ARG A 207 12.58 6.29 5.47
CA ARG A 207 12.10 6.61 6.80
C ARG A 207 10.61 6.29 6.93
N ILE A 208 10.21 6.03 8.17
CA ILE A 208 8.83 5.71 8.54
C ILE A 208 8.40 6.70 9.63
N TYR A 209 7.18 7.19 9.52
CA TYR A 209 6.47 7.88 10.59
C TYR A 209 5.01 7.46 10.59
N VAL A 210 4.48 7.09 11.74
CA VAL A 210 3.08 6.71 11.90
C VAL A 210 2.41 7.68 12.86
N HIS A 211 1.34 8.32 12.39
CA HIS A 211 0.45 9.15 13.18
C HIS A 211 -0.90 8.45 13.31
N GLN A 212 -1.37 8.28 14.55
CA GLN A 212 -2.64 7.63 14.82
C GLN A 212 -3.62 8.68 15.35
N LEU A 213 -4.76 8.83 14.66
CA LEU A 213 -5.91 9.55 15.18
C LEU A 213 -6.58 8.67 16.22
N ASP A 214 -6.93 9.27 17.35
CA ASP A 214 -7.71 8.58 18.38
C ASP A 214 -9.14 8.29 17.93
N GLU A 215 -9.92 7.65 18.79
CA GLU A 215 -11.31 7.27 18.49
C GLU A 215 -12.20 8.50 18.24
N SER A 216 -12.03 9.56 19.04
CA SER A 216 -12.83 10.78 18.94
C SER A 216 -12.52 11.53 17.64
N GLN A 217 -11.26 11.70 17.32
CA GLN A 217 -10.78 12.31 16.08
C GLN A 217 -11.23 11.53 14.85
N THR A 218 -11.12 10.20 14.92
CA THR A 218 -11.56 9.31 13.83
C THR A 218 -13.08 9.41 13.62
N ALA A 219 -13.86 9.41 14.71
CA ALA A 219 -15.32 9.56 14.65
C ALA A 219 -15.72 10.92 14.06
N ALA A 220 -15.06 12.01 14.46
CA ALA A 220 -15.26 13.35 13.91
C ALA A 220 -15.01 13.40 12.39
N ALA A 221 -13.88 12.83 11.95
CA ALA A 221 -13.54 12.73 10.52
C ALA A 221 -14.60 11.94 9.74
N VAL A 222 -15.07 10.80 10.27
CA VAL A 222 -16.13 9.98 9.65
C VAL A 222 -17.44 10.75 9.56
N GLN A 223 -17.85 11.46 10.60
CA GLN A 223 -19.07 12.26 10.63
C GLN A 223 -19.00 13.40 9.62
N ARG A 224 -17.86 14.13 9.58
CA ARG A 224 -17.65 15.20 8.59
C ARG A 224 -17.80 14.68 7.16
N VAL A 225 -17.12 13.57 6.83
CA VAL A 225 -17.20 12.98 5.49
C VAL A 225 -18.60 12.50 5.16
N ARG A 226 -19.34 11.95 6.13
CA ARG A 226 -20.75 11.57 5.95
C ARG A 226 -21.61 12.78 5.61
N ARG A 227 -21.41 13.92 6.28
CA ARG A 227 -22.12 15.18 5.97
C ARG A 227 -21.80 15.67 4.56
N LEU A 228 -20.52 15.63 4.14
CA LEU A 228 -20.06 16.16 2.86
C LEU A 228 -20.41 15.27 1.65
N CYS A 229 -20.38 13.95 1.83
CA CYS A 229 -20.44 12.97 0.73
C CYS A 229 -21.67 12.05 0.79
N GLY A 230 -22.43 12.07 1.88
CA GLY A 230 -23.60 11.23 2.11
C GLY A 230 -23.31 9.79 2.56
N PHE A 231 -22.02 9.39 2.65
CA PHE A 231 -21.58 8.07 3.12
C PHE A 231 -20.15 8.14 3.67
N PRO A 232 -19.73 7.22 4.56
CA PRO A 232 -18.50 7.33 5.34
C PRO A 232 -17.26 6.78 4.59
N ASN A 233 -17.01 7.20 3.35
CA ASN A 233 -15.77 6.85 2.65
C ASN A 233 -14.72 7.93 2.89
N LEU A 234 -13.76 7.65 3.76
CA LEU A 234 -12.69 8.59 4.12
C LEU A 234 -11.67 8.84 2.99
N SER A 235 -11.57 7.98 1.99
CA SER A 235 -10.52 8.08 0.96
C SER A 235 -10.44 9.45 0.25
N PRO A 236 -11.56 10.07 -0.19
CA PRO A 236 -11.51 11.42 -0.79
C PRO A 236 -11.08 12.51 0.18
N ALA A 237 -11.48 12.41 1.46
CA ALA A 237 -11.13 13.39 2.48
C ALA A 237 -9.65 13.28 2.87
N VAL A 238 -9.15 12.05 3.10
CA VAL A 238 -7.72 11.83 3.34
C VAL A 238 -6.90 12.36 2.18
N LEU A 239 -7.33 12.13 0.93
CA LEU A 239 -6.63 12.64 -0.24
C LEU A 239 -6.66 14.17 -0.32
N ALA A 240 -7.78 14.81 0.01
CA ALA A 240 -7.90 16.27 0.07
C ALA A 240 -6.94 16.86 1.10
N ALA A 241 -6.95 16.32 2.31
CA ALA A 241 -6.06 16.71 3.40
C ALA A 241 -4.58 16.53 2.99
N VAL A 242 -4.23 15.41 2.36
CA VAL A 242 -2.89 15.12 1.86
C VAL A 242 -2.43 16.14 0.81
N PHE A 243 -3.28 16.52 -0.15
CA PHE A 243 -2.90 17.52 -1.15
C PHE A 243 -2.69 18.90 -0.54
N ARG A 244 -3.52 19.30 0.43
CA ARG A 244 -3.36 20.56 1.17
C ARG A 244 -2.08 20.56 2.00
N SER A 245 -1.81 19.48 2.71
CA SER A 245 -0.57 19.32 3.49
C SER A 245 0.69 19.30 2.61
N LEU A 246 0.59 18.70 1.42
CA LEU A 246 1.69 18.69 0.45
C LEU A 246 1.97 20.09 -0.12
N ASP A 247 0.94 20.91 -0.34
CA ASP A 247 1.12 22.30 -0.76
C ASP A 247 1.79 23.14 0.33
N ALA A 248 1.47 22.86 1.59
CA ALA A 248 2.09 23.52 2.74
C ALA A 248 3.59 23.16 2.92
N LEU A 249 3.99 21.95 2.58
CA LEU A 249 5.40 21.52 2.54
C LEU A 249 6.14 22.02 1.29
N GLY A 250 5.40 22.34 0.24
CA GLY A 250 5.97 22.65 -1.07
C GLY A 250 6.66 24.02 -1.12
N PRO A 251 7.59 24.21 -2.04
CA PRO A 251 8.23 25.50 -2.26
C PRO A 251 7.19 26.44 -2.81
N GLY A 252 6.93 27.52 -2.17
CA GLY A 252 6.10 28.67 -2.48
C GLY A 252 5.83 29.10 -3.93
N VAL A 253 5.79 28.18 -4.88
CA VAL A 253 5.38 28.41 -6.26
C VAL A 253 3.89 28.72 -6.25
N ARG A 254 3.54 29.98 -6.35
CA ARG A 254 2.16 30.51 -6.32
C ARG A 254 1.46 30.41 -7.69
N ASP A 255 1.63 29.30 -8.41
CA ASP A 255 0.89 29.07 -9.66
C ASP A 255 -0.41 28.32 -9.38
N ASN A 256 -1.55 29.02 -9.47
CA ASN A 256 -2.89 28.42 -9.29
C ASN A 256 -3.21 27.29 -10.30
N LYS A 257 -2.44 27.20 -11.40
CA LYS A 257 -2.57 26.11 -12.39
C LYS A 257 -1.73 24.89 -12.05
N LEU A 258 -0.91 24.96 -11.00
CA LEU A 258 -0.16 23.82 -10.51
C LEU A 258 -1.13 22.68 -10.16
N ARG A 259 -0.79 21.47 -10.57
CA ARG A 259 -1.66 20.28 -10.40
C ARG A 259 -1.09 19.33 -9.40
N PHE A 260 -1.88 18.97 -8.40
CA PHE A 260 -1.65 17.85 -7.50
C PHE A 260 -2.30 16.62 -8.09
N ARG A 261 -1.60 15.49 -8.07
CA ARG A 261 -2.13 14.23 -8.61
C ARG A 261 -1.49 13.02 -7.95
N THR A 262 -2.27 11.94 -7.89
CA THR A 262 -1.81 10.65 -7.43
C THR A 262 -2.58 9.53 -8.13
N ASP A 263 -2.07 8.32 -8.02
CA ASP A 263 -2.77 7.10 -8.39
C ASP A 263 -3.36 6.46 -7.13
N ILE A 264 -4.69 6.20 -7.13
CA ILE A 264 -5.36 5.51 -6.03
C ILE A 264 -5.54 4.05 -6.40
N PRO A 265 -4.98 3.11 -5.61
CA PRO A 265 -5.24 1.69 -5.82
C PRO A 265 -6.68 1.34 -5.45
N LEU A 266 -7.33 0.55 -6.29
CA LEU A 266 -8.66 0.00 -6.06
C LEU A 266 -8.56 -1.53 -5.97
N ASN A 267 -9.05 -2.09 -4.88
CA ASN A 267 -9.20 -3.54 -4.74
C ASN A 267 -10.29 -4.05 -5.69
N LEU A 268 -9.96 -5.04 -6.50
CA LEU A 268 -10.89 -5.64 -7.48
C LEU A 268 -11.48 -6.96 -6.98
N ARG A 269 -11.14 -7.41 -5.78
CA ARG A 269 -11.79 -8.59 -5.19
C ARG A 269 -13.26 -8.31 -4.96
N PRO A 270 -14.11 -9.30 -5.19
CA PRO A 270 -15.52 -9.22 -4.81
C PRO A 270 -15.67 -8.91 -3.31
N PRO A 271 -16.69 -8.16 -2.90
CA PRO A 271 -16.97 -7.93 -1.49
C PRO A 271 -17.03 -9.25 -0.70
N GLY A 272 -16.34 -9.32 0.42
CA GLY A 272 -16.26 -10.51 1.27
C GLY A 272 -15.31 -11.62 0.79
N SER A 273 -14.69 -11.47 -0.39
CA SER A 273 -13.70 -12.43 -0.89
C SER A 273 -12.30 -12.07 -0.45
N SER A 274 -11.57 -13.08 0.06
CA SER A 274 -10.13 -12.98 0.36
C SER A 274 -9.25 -13.42 -0.83
N GLU A 275 -9.83 -14.12 -1.79
CA GLU A 275 -9.09 -14.68 -2.92
C GLU A 275 -9.09 -13.73 -4.14
N PRO A 276 -8.04 -13.77 -4.94
CA PRO A 276 -6.78 -14.50 -4.76
C PRO A 276 -5.87 -13.83 -3.73
N LEU A 277 -5.29 -14.64 -2.83
CA LEU A 277 -4.46 -14.14 -1.72
C LEU A 277 -3.10 -13.64 -2.20
N PHE A 278 -2.31 -14.50 -2.84
CA PHE A 278 -0.96 -14.18 -3.31
C PHE A 278 -0.97 -13.73 -4.77
N ARG A 279 -1.57 -12.55 -4.99
CA ARG A 279 -1.63 -11.90 -6.30
C ARG A 279 -1.94 -10.41 -6.13
N ASN A 280 -1.41 -9.59 -7.04
CA ASN A 280 -1.85 -8.20 -7.17
C ASN A 280 -3.20 -8.15 -7.90
N PHE A 281 -4.28 -8.07 -7.13
CA PHE A 281 -5.64 -8.02 -7.65
C PHE A 281 -6.24 -6.63 -7.44
N MET A 282 -5.56 -5.66 -7.99
CA MET A 282 -5.91 -4.26 -7.90
C MET A 282 -5.74 -3.53 -9.23
N SER A 283 -6.42 -2.44 -9.39
CA SER A 283 -6.24 -1.46 -10.44
C SER A 283 -6.01 -0.08 -9.85
N PHE A 284 -5.85 0.93 -10.70
CA PHE A 284 -5.60 2.30 -10.29
C PHE A 284 -6.52 3.27 -11.01
N ILE A 285 -7.04 4.24 -10.27
CA ILE A 285 -7.64 5.46 -10.82
C ILE A 285 -6.71 6.64 -10.57
N LYS A 286 -6.76 7.61 -11.47
CA LYS A 286 -5.97 8.84 -11.32
C LYS A 286 -6.81 9.94 -10.74
N MET A 287 -6.33 10.47 -9.62
CA MET A 287 -7.00 11.56 -8.92
C MET A 287 -6.11 12.79 -8.87
N GLY A 288 -6.72 13.95 -8.89
CA GLY A 288 -5.98 15.20 -8.79
C GLY A 288 -6.86 16.43 -8.77
N CYS A 289 -6.22 17.54 -8.41
CA CYS A 289 -6.81 18.88 -8.33
C CYS A 289 -5.81 19.93 -8.82
N THR A 290 -6.27 21.15 -8.98
CA THR A 290 -5.40 22.32 -9.16
C THR A 290 -5.13 22.96 -7.80
N ARG A 291 -4.09 23.80 -7.71
CA ARG A 291 -3.82 24.55 -6.49
C ARG A 291 -4.99 25.46 -6.09
N ALA A 292 -5.72 26.02 -7.05
CA ALA A 292 -6.90 26.81 -6.75
C ALA A 292 -8.00 26.03 -6.01
N ASP A 293 -8.10 24.73 -6.26
CA ASP A 293 -9.06 23.86 -5.59
C ASP A 293 -8.73 23.62 -4.11
N LEU A 294 -7.49 23.89 -3.67
CA LEU A 294 -7.04 23.70 -2.29
C LEU A 294 -7.58 24.79 -1.33
N ASN A 295 -8.14 25.89 -1.86
CA ASN A 295 -8.61 27.01 -1.03
C ASN A 295 -9.85 26.66 -0.21
N ASP A 296 -10.69 25.72 -0.69
CA ASP A 296 -11.88 25.23 -0.01
C ASP A 296 -11.75 23.72 0.22
N ALA A 297 -11.54 23.33 1.49
CA ALA A 297 -11.33 21.95 1.87
C ALA A 297 -12.57 21.07 1.62
N ASP A 298 -13.76 21.58 1.93
CA ASP A 298 -15.00 20.82 1.82
C ASP A 298 -15.42 20.64 0.35
N GLU A 299 -15.27 21.69 -0.47
CA GLU A 299 -15.53 21.58 -1.90
C GLU A 299 -14.51 20.65 -2.58
N LEU A 300 -13.24 20.67 -2.15
CA LEU A 300 -12.23 19.73 -2.63
C LEU A 300 -12.62 18.28 -2.33
N VAL A 301 -13.11 17.99 -1.11
CA VAL A 301 -13.58 16.64 -0.75
C VAL A 301 -14.74 16.22 -1.64
N ARG A 302 -15.75 17.08 -1.84
CA ARG A 302 -16.89 16.80 -2.73
C ARG A 302 -16.45 16.55 -4.16
N LYS A 303 -15.55 17.36 -4.68
CA LYS A 303 -14.98 17.26 -6.04
C LYS A 303 -14.21 15.95 -6.23
N LEU A 304 -13.34 15.61 -5.30
CA LEU A 304 -12.56 14.35 -5.37
C LEU A 304 -13.48 13.13 -5.28
N ASN A 305 -14.50 13.17 -4.40
CA ASN A 305 -15.50 12.11 -4.30
C ASN A 305 -16.30 11.93 -5.59
N ALA A 306 -16.77 13.03 -6.20
CA ALA A 306 -17.49 13.00 -7.47
C ALA A 306 -16.59 12.43 -8.60
N ASN A 307 -15.36 12.89 -8.69
CA ASN A 307 -14.39 12.41 -9.68
C ASN A 307 -14.08 10.91 -9.51
N MET A 308 -13.90 10.43 -8.28
CA MET A 308 -13.66 9.00 -7.99
C MET A 308 -14.83 8.15 -8.47
N ARG A 309 -16.06 8.54 -8.15
CA ARG A 309 -17.27 7.82 -8.61
C ARG A 309 -17.40 7.81 -10.13
N ASP A 310 -17.06 8.92 -10.78
CA ASP A 310 -17.13 9.03 -12.24
C ASP A 310 -16.09 8.14 -12.93
N GLU A 311 -14.86 8.12 -12.43
CA GLU A 311 -13.78 7.24 -12.93
C GLU A 311 -14.19 5.74 -12.83
N ILE A 312 -14.73 5.32 -11.67
CA ILE A 312 -15.21 3.95 -11.45
C ILE A 312 -16.39 3.62 -12.39
N ARG A 313 -17.38 4.52 -12.49
CA ARG A 313 -18.54 4.33 -13.39
C ARG A 313 -18.13 4.19 -14.85
N ARG A 314 -17.09 4.87 -15.27
CA ARG A 314 -16.53 4.79 -16.63
C ARG A 314 -15.71 3.54 -16.86
N GLY A 315 -15.41 2.75 -15.83
CA GLY A 315 -14.59 1.55 -15.90
C GLY A 315 -13.13 1.84 -16.26
N ILE A 316 -12.60 3.01 -15.87
CA ILE A 316 -11.21 3.40 -16.13
C ILE A 316 -10.25 2.50 -15.35
N ASP A 317 -10.65 2.06 -14.17
CA ASP A 317 -9.98 1.07 -13.33
C ASP A 317 -9.76 -0.26 -14.09
N LEU A 318 -10.82 -0.82 -14.67
CA LEU A 318 -10.75 -2.04 -15.47
C LEU A 318 -9.89 -1.87 -16.72
N GLY A 319 -9.94 -0.70 -17.34
CA GLY A 319 -9.09 -0.34 -18.49
C GLY A 319 -7.60 -0.40 -18.17
N GLY A 320 -7.21 -0.18 -16.91
CA GLY A 320 -5.83 -0.30 -16.45
C GLY A 320 -5.29 -1.74 -16.55
N LEU A 321 -6.09 -2.74 -16.16
CA LEU A 321 -5.71 -4.15 -16.29
C LEU A 321 -5.56 -4.56 -17.76
N GLU A 322 -6.51 -4.17 -18.60
CA GLU A 322 -6.47 -4.48 -20.04
C GLU A 322 -5.26 -3.86 -20.73
N MET A 323 -4.90 -2.62 -20.33
CA MET A 323 -3.71 -1.96 -20.84
C MET A 323 -2.42 -2.68 -20.40
N ILE A 324 -2.34 -3.10 -19.13
CA ILE A 324 -1.19 -3.85 -18.62
C ILE A 324 -1.06 -5.19 -19.33
N ASP A 325 -2.14 -5.93 -19.52
CA ASP A 325 -2.15 -7.20 -20.24
C ASP A 325 -1.72 -7.04 -21.72
N ALA A 326 -2.18 -5.97 -22.37
CA ALA A 326 -1.82 -5.67 -23.76
C ALA A 326 -0.34 -5.29 -23.93
N VAL A 327 0.24 -4.62 -22.92
CA VAL A 327 1.63 -4.12 -22.97
C VAL A 327 2.63 -5.14 -22.38
N ALA A 328 2.18 -6.08 -21.55
CA ALA A 328 3.05 -7.05 -20.89
C ALA A 328 3.98 -7.83 -21.86
N PRO A 329 3.54 -8.30 -23.03
CA PRO A 329 4.42 -8.95 -24.01
C PRO A 329 5.53 -8.04 -24.56
N PHE A 330 5.30 -6.72 -24.53
CA PHE A 330 6.21 -5.68 -25.04
C PHE A 330 6.91 -4.91 -23.92
N SER A 331 7.00 -5.48 -22.72
CA SER A 331 7.56 -4.81 -21.52
C SER A 331 8.97 -4.26 -21.73
N TRP A 332 9.76 -4.89 -22.61
CA TRP A 332 11.09 -4.44 -23.00
C TRP A 332 11.08 -3.09 -23.77
N LEU A 333 10.02 -2.80 -24.54
CA LEU A 333 9.82 -1.49 -25.20
C LEU A 333 9.38 -0.41 -24.22
N VAL A 334 8.67 -0.81 -23.14
CA VAL A 334 8.11 0.14 -22.17
C VAL A 334 9.15 0.58 -21.14
N LYS A 335 10.14 -0.27 -20.82
CA LYS A 335 11.23 0.05 -19.88
C LYS A 335 11.95 1.37 -20.19
N PRO A 336 12.38 1.66 -21.44
CA PRO A 336 12.99 2.95 -21.78
C PRO A 336 12.04 4.14 -21.63
N THR A 337 10.76 3.91 -21.92
CA THR A 337 9.73 4.96 -21.84
C THR A 337 9.40 5.31 -20.40
N LEU A 338 9.34 4.33 -19.51
CA LEU A 338 9.21 4.54 -18.05
C LEU A 338 10.40 5.31 -17.48
N ARG A 339 11.62 5.00 -17.93
CA ARG A 339 12.83 5.77 -17.54
C ARG A 339 12.79 7.21 -18.01
N ARG A 340 12.25 7.50 -19.19
CA ARG A 340 12.10 8.86 -19.73
C ARG A 340 10.92 9.60 -19.13
N SER A 341 10.00 8.91 -18.49
CA SER A 341 8.81 9.48 -17.83
C SER A 341 9.08 10.05 -16.45
N ALA A 342 10.33 10.09 -15.98
CA ALA A 342 10.73 10.57 -14.66
C ALA A 342 10.27 12.02 -14.31
N GLY A 343 9.78 12.79 -15.30
CA GLY A 343 9.13 14.09 -15.07
C GLY A 343 7.60 14.06 -15.01
N LYS A 344 6.99 12.86 -15.04
CA LYS A 344 5.53 12.64 -15.07
C LYS A 344 5.04 11.83 -13.88
N VAL A 345 5.80 11.82 -12.81
CA VAL A 345 5.51 11.13 -11.55
C VAL A 345 4.32 11.76 -10.83
N PRO A 346 3.58 11.00 -10.03
CA PRO A 346 2.58 11.54 -9.13
C PRO A 346 3.21 12.51 -8.13
N SER A 347 2.38 13.38 -7.52
CA SER A 347 2.84 14.33 -6.50
C SER A 347 3.32 13.62 -5.23
N LEU A 348 2.68 12.49 -4.93
CA LEU A 348 3.03 11.57 -3.84
C LEU A 348 2.47 10.18 -4.17
N GLY A 349 2.98 9.14 -3.49
CA GLY A 349 2.31 7.85 -3.39
C GLY A 349 1.14 7.94 -2.42
N PHE A 350 0.01 7.33 -2.76
CA PHE A 350 -1.17 7.34 -1.91
C PHE A 350 -1.86 5.98 -1.89
N GLY A 351 -2.28 5.54 -0.69
CA GLY A 351 -3.10 4.36 -0.50
C GLY A 351 -4.11 4.55 0.61
N PHE A 352 -5.32 4.03 0.41
CA PHE A 352 -6.34 3.96 1.44
C PHE A 352 -6.92 2.55 1.47
N LEU A 353 -6.66 1.80 2.55
CA LEU A 353 -7.09 0.40 2.69
C LEU A 353 -8.48 0.26 3.33
N GLY A 354 -9.01 1.35 3.91
CA GLY A 354 -10.24 1.28 4.70
C GLY A 354 -10.06 0.55 6.03
N PRO A 355 -11.12 -0.05 6.58
CA PRO A 355 -11.01 -0.90 7.76
C PRO A 355 -10.15 -2.14 7.47
N VAL A 356 -9.19 -2.41 8.36
CA VAL A 356 -8.26 -3.52 8.29
C VAL A 356 -8.59 -4.50 9.40
N LEU A 357 -8.72 -5.77 9.09
CA LEU A 357 -9.01 -6.87 10.04
C LEU A 357 -10.11 -6.55 11.06
N PRO A 358 -11.31 -6.11 10.64
CA PRO A 358 -12.34 -5.67 11.58
C PRO A 358 -12.79 -6.78 12.54
N GLU A 359 -12.59 -8.05 12.17
CA GLU A 359 -13.02 -9.23 12.93
C GLU A 359 -11.89 -9.91 13.71
N LEU A 360 -10.61 -9.58 13.45
CA LEU A 360 -9.47 -10.21 14.11
C LEU A 360 -9.02 -9.35 15.28
N ARG A 361 -9.21 -9.85 16.51
CA ARG A 361 -8.81 -9.18 17.75
C ARG A 361 -7.57 -9.79 18.37
N THR A 362 -7.31 -11.06 18.09
CA THR A 362 -6.15 -11.80 18.59
C THR A 362 -5.38 -12.43 17.44
N LEU A 363 -4.09 -12.58 17.61
CA LEU A 363 -3.22 -13.35 16.74
C LEU A 363 -2.51 -14.41 17.58
N LEU A 364 -2.76 -15.69 17.29
CA LEU A 364 -2.23 -16.82 18.05
C LEU A 364 -2.49 -16.66 19.57
N ASP A 365 -3.74 -16.34 19.90
CA ASP A 365 -4.30 -16.13 21.25
C ASP A 365 -3.76 -14.89 21.99
N VAL A 366 -2.93 -14.06 21.38
CA VAL A 366 -2.46 -12.80 21.94
C VAL A 366 -3.25 -11.63 21.33
N GLU A 367 -3.73 -10.69 22.17
CA GLU A 367 -4.50 -9.53 21.76
C GLU A 367 -3.67 -8.60 20.87
N ILE A 368 -4.31 -8.04 19.81
CA ILE A 368 -3.69 -7.07 18.92
C ILE A 368 -3.99 -5.66 19.41
N ASP A 369 -2.98 -4.97 19.94
CA ASP A 369 -3.08 -3.58 20.40
C ASP A 369 -3.11 -2.59 19.26
N TRP A 370 -2.27 -2.83 18.24
CA TRP A 370 -2.10 -1.92 17.13
C TRP A 370 -1.66 -2.66 15.87
N LEU A 371 -2.20 -2.26 14.75
CA LEU A 371 -1.82 -2.81 13.45
C LEU A 371 -1.74 -1.71 12.41
N TYR A 372 -0.68 -1.74 11.61
CA TYR A 372 -0.56 -0.90 10.41
C TYR A 372 0.24 -1.58 9.31
N THR A 373 -0.07 -1.18 8.08
CA THR A 373 0.63 -1.63 6.88
C THR A 373 1.27 -0.43 6.19
N MET A 374 2.45 -0.60 5.67
CA MET A 374 3.17 0.42 4.93
C MET A 374 3.69 -0.06 3.59
N ASN A 375 3.77 0.86 2.64
CA ASN A 375 4.48 0.70 1.39
C ASN A 375 5.76 1.53 1.40
N MET A 376 6.81 1.03 0.78
CA MET A 376 8.06 1.76 0.64
C MET A 376 7.86 3.01 -0.24
N ALA A 377 8.38 4.15 0.18
CA ALA A 377 8.45 5.34 -0.65
C ALA A 377 9.41 5.12 -1.83
N VAL A 378 9.01 5.56 -3.00
CA VAL A 378 9.81 5.50 -4.23
C VAL A 378 10.24 6.91 -4.60
N SER A 379 11.49 7.09 -5.00
CA SER A 379 12.00 8.38 -5.46
C SER A 379 12.13 8.40 -6.99
N PRO A 380 11.55 9.43 -7.67
CA PRO A 380 10.53 10.36 -7.21
C PRO A 380 9.17 9.67 -7.07
N PRO A 381 8.22 10.14 -6.24
CA PRO A 381 8.13 11.45 -5.59
C PRO A 381 8.81 11.57 -4.22
N GLY A 382 9.34 10.51 -3.63
CA GLY A 382 10.07 10.52 -2.36
C GLY A 382 9.19 10.57 -1.12
N ILE A 383 7.87 10.51 -1.25
CA ILE A 383 6.89 10.53 -0.17
C ILE A 383 5.68 9.67 -0.53
N THR A 384 5.21 8.86 0.41
CA THR A 384 4.02 8.00 0.27
C THR A 384 3.23 8.04 1.56
N LEU A 385 1.93 8.34 1.49
CA LEU A 385 1.02 8.18 2.62
C LEU A 385 0.09 6.99 2.36
N GLN A 386 0.02 6.10 3.33
CA GLN A 386 -0.98 5.04 3.40
C GLN A 386 -1.86 5.26 4.62
N ALA A 387 -3.19 5.26 4.42
CA ALA A 387 -4.13 5.39 5.51
C ALA A 387 -5.03 4.17 5.61
N HIS A 388 -5.35 3.76 6.84
CA HIS A 388 -6.27 2.67 7.12
C HIS A 388 -6.76 2.73 8.55
N GLN A 389 -7.89 2.10 8.81
CA GLN A 389 -8.51 2.08 10.11
C GLN A 389 -8.31 0.70 10.75
N PHE A 390 -7.76 0.67 11.97
CA PHE A 390 -7.71 -0.51 12.82
C PHE A 390 -8.50 -0.25 14.10
N GLY A 391 -9.49 -1.09 14.36
CA GLY A 391 -10.46 -0.80 15.42
C GLY A 391 -11.14 0.55 15.20
N PRO A 392 -11.27 1.38 16.26
CA PRO A 392 -11.87 2.71 16.14
C PRO A 392 -10.88 3.81 15.69
N ARG A 393 -9.62 3.49 15.44
CA ARG A 393 -8.54 4.45 15.22
C ARG A 393 -8.09 4.47 13.75
N LEU A 394 -7.85 5.66 13.21
CA LEU A 394 -7.29 5.85 11.86
C LEU A 394 -5.77 6.01 11.94
N ASN A 395 -5.05 5.22 11.18
CA ASN A 395 -3.60 5.31 11.03
C ASN A 395 -3.24 6.06 9.75
N LEU A 396 -2.35 7.03 9.87
CA LEU A 396 -1.67 7.72 8.78
C LEU A 396 -0.21 7.25 8.78
N VAL A 397 0.13 6.37 7.86
CA VAL A 397 1.47 5.79 7.75
C VAL A 397 2.22 6.51 6.64
N LEU A 398 3.13 7.36 7.03
CA LEU A 398 3.99 8.11 6.13
C LEU A 398 5.31 7.39 5.94
N THR A 399 5.66 7.12 4.71
CA THR A 399 6.98 6.65 4.33
C THR A 399 7.61 7.70 3.42
N TYR A 400 8.87 8.01 3.65
CA TYR A 400 9.54 9.11 2.95
C TYR A 400 11.03 8.84 2.79
N ILE A 401 11.65 9.60 1.91
CA ILE A 401 13.09 9.62 1.69
C ILE A 401 13.66 10.83 2.44
N ASP A 402 14.68 10.63 3.26
CA ASP A 402 15.27 11.66 4.13
C ASP A 402 15.79 12.89 3.35
N ALA A 403 16.23 12.70 2.11
CA ALA A 403 16.62 13.79 1.21
C ALA A 403 15.43 14.60 0.66
N ALA A 404 14.20 14.08 0.73
CA ALA A 404 13.00 14.74 0.24
C ALA A 404 12.23 15.47 1.35
N VAL A 405 12.19 14.87 2.54
CA VAL A 405 11.42 15.33 3.71
C VAL A 405 12.24 15.01 4.96
N ASN A 406 12.44 15.96 5.86
CA ASN A 406 13.05 15.69 7.14
C ASN A 406 12.01 15.19 8.18
N GLU A 407 12.45 14.72 9.33
CA GLU A 407 11.57 14.14 10.36
C GLU A 407 10.56 15.17 10.92
N ALA A 408 10.97 16.42 11.12
CA ALA A 408 10.07 17.47 11.62
C ALA A 408 8.98 17.79 10.59
N GLU A 409 9.34 17.89 9.32
CA GLU A 409 8.40 18.08 8.21
C GLU A 409 7.45 16.88 8.08
N ALA A 410 7.94 15.65 8.27
CA ALA A 410 7.10 14.44 8.23
C ALA A 410 6.05 14.43 9.36
N ARG A 411 6.46 14.81 10.58
CA ARG A 411 5.55 14.96 11.73
C ARG A 411 4.51 16.06 11.47
N GLN A 412 4.95 17.22 11.02
CA GLN A 412 4.08 18.35 10.71
C GLN A 412 3.09 18.01 9.58
N PHE A 413 3.54 17.29 8.55
CA PHE A 413 2.68 16.83 7.46
C PHE A 413 1.55 15.94 7.97
N CYS A 414 1.87 14.92 8.77
CA CYS A 414 0.86 14.01 9.31
C CYS A 414 -0.10 14.72 10.28
N GLN A 415 0.43 15.61 11.12
CA GLN A 415 -0.42 16.41 12.01
C GLN A 415 -1.38 17.29 11.20
N HIS A 416 -0.88 17.99 10.19
CA HIS A 416 -1.74 18.82 9.33
C HIS A 416 -2.79 17.98 8.57
N VAL A 417 -2.44 16.76 8.11
CA VAL A 417 -3.44 15.84 7.53
C VAL A 417 -4.50 15.47 8.56
N ALA A 418 -4.13 15.20 9.80
CA ALA A 418 -5.07 14.86 10.87
C ALA A 418 -6.00 16.03 11.20
N ASP A 419 -5.45 17.24 11.34
CA ASP A 419 -6.20 18.47 11.63
C ASP A 419 -7.20 18.78 10.51
N GLU A 420 -6.79 18.66 9.26
CA GLU A 420 -7.65 18.83 8.09
C GLU A 420 -8.77 17.79 8.01
N LEU A 421 -8.55 16.58 8.50
CA LEU A 421 -9.58 15.53 8.52
C LEU A 421 -10.65 15.78 9.57
N VAL A 422 -10.23 16.17 10.76
CA VAL A 422 -11.14 16.48 11.88
C VAL A 422 -11.94 17.74 11.56
N GLY A 423 -11.33 18.71 10.86
CA GLY A 423 -11.88 20.03 10.62
C GLY A 423 -11.62 20.95 11.80
N HIS A 424 -11.49 22.22 11.54
CA HIS A 424 -11.59 23.22 12.61
C HIS A 424 -13.07 23.32 12.93
N ASP A 425 -13.44 22.95 14.16
CA ASP A 425 -14.75 23.34 14.68
C ASP A 425 -14.77 24.88 14.65
N ASP A 426 -15.51 25.43 13.72
CA ASP A 426 -15.84 26.84 13.72
C ASP A 426 -16.85 27.03 14.87
N PRO A 427 -16.45 27.63 16.01
CA PRO A 427 -17.33 27.77 17.16
C PRO A 427 -18.57 28.63 16.88
N ASP A 428 -18.66 29.26 15.70
CA ASP A 428 -19.75 30.16 15.30
C ASP A 428 -20.86 29.48 14.47
N GLN A 429 -20.86 28.14 14.31
CA GLN A 429 -21.92 27.39 13.59
C GLN A 429 -22.89 26.62 14.49
N THR A 430 -23.01 26.99 15.76
CA THR A 430 -24.08 26.46 16.64
C THR A 430 -25.24 27.46 16.77
#